data_e3f69be2b2c06b5da2cde7e7f062f6a8
#
_entry.id   e3f69be2b2c06b5da2cde7e7f062f6a8
#
_cell.length_a   1.000
_cell.length_b   1.000
_cell.length_c   1.000
_cell.angle_alpha   90.00
_cell.angle_beta   90.00
_cell.angle_gamma   90.00
#
_symmetry.space_group_name_H-M   'P 1'
#
loop_
_entity.id
_entity.type
_entity.pdbx_description
1 polymer ?
#
loop_
_entity_poly.entity_id
_entity_poly.type
_entity_poly.pdbx_seq_one_letter_code
_entity_poly.pdbx_strand_id
1 'polypeptide(L)'
;AWIDSSDCTNVLPPIELDVLATTNLDGRFDAVFSANTAHIMSFAAVTAMFRIVAGVLAGEGIFCLYGPFNVDGQFTSESNAGFDQSLRARDPDMGIRDLADIDTLADASNLERARRYAMPSNNMLLVFARA
;
A
#
# COMPACT_ATOMS: atom_id res chain seq x y z
N ALA A 1 10.18 5.89 -21.63
CA ALA A 1 9.65 4.91 -20.68
C ALA A 1 8.72 3.94 -21.39
N TRP A 2 8.43 2.83 -20.76
CA TRP A 2 7.58 1.81 -21.36
C TRP A 2 6.14 2.31 -21.65
N ILE A 3 5.65 3.33 -20.92
CA ILE A 3 4.35 3.96 -21.18
C ILE A 3 4.33 4.57 -22.58
N ASP A 4 5.39 5.28 -22.95
CA ASP A 4 5.49 5.95 -24.26
C ASP A 4 5.65 4.96 -25.41
N SER A 5 6.21 3.78 -25.13
CA SER A 5 6.43 2.73 -26.12
C SER A 5 5.28 1.74 -26.23
N SER A 6 4.24 1.86 -25.36
CA SER A 6 3.06 0.99 -25.39
C SER A 6 2.01 1.52 -26.37
N ASP A 7 1.12 0.61 -26.80
CA ASP A 7 -0.03 0.98 -27.64
C ASP A 7 -1.20 1.56 -26.83
N CYS A 8 -1.05 1.69 -25.52
CA CYS A 8 -2.09 2.23 -24.66
C CYS A 8 -2.21 3.74 -24.83
N THR A 9 -3.43 4.22 -25.05
CA THR A 9 -3.73 5.65 -25.20
C THR A 9 -4.39 6.24 -23.97
N ASN A 10 -4.78 5.40 -23.01
CA ASN A 10 -5.50 5.78 -21.79
C ASN A 10 -4.63 5.87 -20.54
N VAL A 11 -3.32 5.69 -20.67
CA VAL A 11 -2.38 5.81 -19.56
C VAL A 11 -1.82 7.22 -19.54
N LEU A 12 -2.07 7.95 -18.46
CA LEU A 12 -1.54 9.30 -18.28
C LEU A 12 -0.04 9.25 -17.93
N PRO A 13 0.70 10.33 -18.21
CA PRO A 13 2.11 10.40 -17.81
C PRO A 13 2.26 10.23 -16.30
N PRO A 14 3.35 9.58 -15.84
CA PRO A 14 3.61 9.46 -14.42
C PRO A 14 3.90 10.83 -13.80
N ILE A 15 3.53 10.99 -12.54
CA ILE A 15 3.89 12.17 -11.75
C ILE A 15 4.84 11.76 -10.64
N GLU A 16 5.71 12.67 -10.23
CA GLU A 16 6.54 12.48 -9.06
C GLU A 16 5.68 12.72 -7.81
N LEU A 17 5.68 11.76 -6.88
CA LEU A 17 4.90 11.84 -5.66
C LEU A 17 5.74 11.41 -4.48
N ASP A 18 5.98 12.34 -3.55
CA ASP A 18 6.53 12.05 -2.23
C ASP A 18 5.38 12.15 -1.22
N VAL A 19 4.96 11.03 -0.67
CA VAL A 19 3.81 10.97 0.24
C VAL A 19 4.03 11.76 1.53
N LEU A 20 5.29 11.92 1.96
CA LEU A 20 5.61 12.69 3.17
C LEU A 20 5.57 14.21 2.91
N ALA A 21 5.85 14.65 1.68
CA ALA A 21 5.85 16.05 1.30
C ALA A 21 4.50 16.53 0.76
N THR A 22 3.64 15.61 0.34
CA THR A 22 2.37 15.94 -0.30
C THR A 22 1.26 16.08 0.73
N THR A 23 0.59 17.22 0.76
CA THR A 23 -0.57 17.45 1.63
C THR A 23 -1.89 17.15 0.91
N ASN A 24 -1.95 17.45 -0.39
CA ASN A 24 -3.10 17.19 -1.25
C ASN A 24 -2.64 16.67 -2.59
N LEU A 25 -3.38 15.71 -3.12
CA LEU A 25 -3.26 15.25 -4.49
C LEU A 25 -4.61 15.46 -5.18
N ASP A 26 -4.59 16.06 -6.37
CA ASP A 26 -5.81 16.32 -7.12
C ASP A 26 -6.33 15.03 -7.77
N GLY A 27 -7.64 14.94 -7.86
CA GLY A 27 -8.32 13.88 -8.60
C GLY A 27 -9.32 13.11 -7.77
N ARG A 28 -10.09 12.31 -8.47
CA ARG A 28 -11.01 11.33 -7.91
C ARG A 28 -10.87 10.06 -8.73
N PHE A 29 -10.56 8.97 -8.08
CA PHE A 29 -10.29 7.70 -8.73
C PHE A 29 -11.21 6.61 -8.18
N ASP A 30 -11.65 5.74 -9.07
CA ASP A 30 -12.48 4.59 -8.69
C ASP A 30 -11.66 3.49 -8.02
N ALA A 31 -10.38 3.44 -8.32
CA ALA A 31 -9.47 2.49 -7.70
C ALA A 31 -8.06 3.07 -7.60
N VAL A 32 -7.38 2.73 -6.51
CA VAL A 32 -5.96 3.00 -6.32
C VAL A 32 -5.28 1.65 -6.07
N PHE A 33 -4.14 1.42 -6.69
CA PHE A 33 -3.37 0.20 -6.52
C PHE A 33 -1.93 0.53 -6.13
N SER A 34 -1.44 -0.16 -5.10
CA SER A 34 -0.04 -0.05 -4.68
C SER A 34 0.51 -1.43 -4.39
N ALA A 35 1.64 -1.75 -5.00
CA ALA A 35 2.26 -3.07 -4.89
C ALA A 35 3.69 -2.94 -4.36
N ASN A 36 4.00 -3.72 -3.34
CA ASN A 36 5.34 -3.84 -2.77
C ASN A 36 5.92 -2.51 -2.29
N THR A 37 5.11 -1.69 -1.68
CA THR A 37 5.49 -0.36 -1.18
C THR A 37 5.52 -0.27 0.34
N ALA A 38 4.54 -0.86 1.03
CA ALA A 38 4.35 -0.66 2.47
C ALA A 38 5.53 -1.15 3.32
N HIS A 39 6.27 -2.15 2.86
CA HIS A 39 7.41 -2.70 3.58
C HIS A 39 8.73 -2.00 3.28
N ILE A 40 8.81 -1.20 2.21
CA ILE A 40 10.03 -0.48 1.82
C ILE A 40 10.01 1.01 2.17
N MET A 41 8.89 1.54 2.62
CA MET A 41 8.80 2.92 3.10
C MET A 41 8.71 2.96 4.62
N SER A 42 8.99 4.09 5.24
CA SER A 42 8.83 4.25 6.69
C SER A 42 7.36 4.10 7.08
N PHE A 43 7.10 3.78 8.35
CA PHE A 43 5.72 3.67 8.83
C PHE A 43 4.99 5.03 8.72
N ALA A 44 5.70 6.15 8.92
CA ALA A 44 5.15 7.48 8.70
C ALA A 44 4.72 7.68 7.24
N ALA A 45 5.49 7.16 6.27
CA ALA A 45 5.15 7.22 4.86
C ALA A 45 3.94 6.35 4.54
N VAL A 46 3.82 5.16 5.14
CA VAL A 46 2.64 4.30 4.98
C VAL A 46 1.40 5.03 5.50
N THR A 47 1.51 5.68 6.65
CA THR A 47 0.43 6.51 7.22
C THR A 47 0.00 7.61 6.27
N ALA A 48 0.97 8.33 5.70
CA ALA A 48 0.72 9.40 4.74
C ALA A 48 0.08 8.87 3.46
N MET A 49 0.49 7.70 2.99
CA MET A 49 -0.10 7.04 1.82
C MET A 49 -1.60 6.80 2.02
N PHE A 50 -2.01 6.26 3.17
CA PHE A 50 -3.43 6.04 3.46
C PHE A 50 -4.22 7.34 3.46
N ARG A 51 -3.66 8.40 4.03
CA ARG A 51 -4.30 9.73 4.05
C ARG A 51 -4.48 10.28 2.62
N ILE A 52 -3.45 10.18 1.78
CA ILE A 52 -3.51 10.66 0.40
C ILE A 52 -4.52 9.85 -0.41
N VAL A 53 -4.48 8.53 -0.29
CA VAL A 53 -5.43 7.64 -0.99
C VAL A 53 -6.86 7.98 -0.60
N ALA A 54 -7.14 8.14 0.68
CA ALA A 54 -8.47 8.49 1.15
C ALA A 54 -8.96 9.82 0.55
N GLY A 55 -8.04 10.77 0.34
CA GLY A 55 -8.35 12.07 -0.24
C GLY A 55 -8.70 12.04 -1.74
N VAL A 56 -8.23 11.04 -2.48
CA VAL A 56 -8.47 10.94 -3.93
C VAL A 56 -9.41 9.82 -4.32
N LEU A 57 -9.84 9.00 -3.38
CA LEU A 57 -10.71 7.86 -3.66
C LEU A 57 -12.16 8.33 -3.79
N ALA A 58 -12.81 7.95 -4.90
CA ALA A 58 -14.23 8.19 -5.08
C ALA A 58 -15.05 7.48 -3.99
N GLY A 59 -16.30 7.93 -3.77
CA GLY A 59 -17.13 7.43 -2.67
C GLY A 59 -17.29 5.92 -2.61
N GLU A 60 -17.39 5.26 -3.77
CA GLU A 60 -17.49 3.81 -3.91
C GLU A 60 -16.18 3.18 -4.40
N GLY A 61 -15.09 3.93 -4.38
CA GLY A 61 -13.79 3.47 -4.84
C GLY A 61 -13.15 2.48 -3.88
N ILE A 62 -12.15 1.77 -4.38
CA ILE A 62 -11.38 0.80 -3.61
C ILE A 62 -9.89 1.12 -3.64
N PHE A 63 -9.21 0.79 -2.56
CA PHE A 63 -7.76 0.82 -2.48
C PHE A 63 -7.24 -0.61 -2.37
N CYS A 64 -6.43 -1.02 -3.33
CA CYS A 64 -5.81 -2.34 -3.37
C CYS A 64 -4.34 -2.22 -2.98
N LEU A 65 -3.96 -2.87 -1.89
CA LEU A 65 -2.60 -2.85 -1.37
C LEU A 65 -2.04 -4.28 -1.41
N TYR A 66 -0.99 -4.47 -2.21
CA TYR A 66 -0.37 -5.78 -2.43
C TYR A 66 1.01 -5.83 -1.79
N GLY A 67 1.31 -6.95 -1.16
CA GLY A 67 2.63 -7.21 -0.61
C GLY A 67 2.60 -8.27 0.49
N PRO A 68 3.73 -8.48 1.17
CA PRO A 68 3.77 -9.32 2.36
C PRO A 68 3.25 -8.55 3.58
N PHE A 69 2.52 -9.25 4.45
CA PHE A 69 2.02 -8.70 5.71
C PHE A 69 2.12 -9.76 6.80
N ASN A 70 2.32 -9.33 8.03
CA ASN A 70 2.27 -10.19 9.20
C ASN A 70 0.83 -10.28 9.72
N VAL A 71 0.52 -11.36 10.40
CA VAL A 71 -0.79 -11.61 11.00
C VAL A 71 -0.60 -11.86 12.50
N ASP A 72 -1.29 -11.08 13.32
CA ASP A 72 -1.22 -11.17 14.78
C ASP A 72 0.22 -11.09 15.33
N GLY A 73 1.02 -10.22 14.72
CA GLY A 73 2.41 -10.01 15.12
C GLY A 73 3.37 -11.11 14.68
N GLN A 74 2.93 -12.03 13.82
CA GLN A 74 3.74 -13.19 13.40
C GLN A 74 3.95 -13.19 11.90
N PHE A 75 5.14 -13.65 11.49
CA PHE A 75 5.42 -13.90 10.09
C PHE A 75 4.57 -15.07 9.57
N THR A 76 4.11 -14.95 8.33
CA THR A 76 3.30 -16.00 7.71
C THR A 76 4.15 -17.12 7.10
N SER A 77 5.47 -16.92 7.02
CA SER A 77 6.42 -17.92 6.51
C SER A 77 7.82 -17.60 7.00
N GLU A 78 8.71 -18.60 6.95
CA GLU A 78 10.13 -18.40 7.24
C GLU A 78 10.79 -17.49 6.22
N SER A 79 10.38 -17.56 4.95
CA SER A 79 10.91 -16.68 3.91
C SER A 79 10.56 -15.23 4.19
N ASN A 80 9.36 -14.94 4.70
CA ASN A 80 8.98 -13.59 5.10
C ASN A 80 9.80 -13.11 6.29
N ALA A 81 10.08 -13.97 7.27
CA ALA A 81 10.94 -13.61 8.40
C ALA A 81 12.35 -13.22 7.92
N GLY A 82 12.91 -14.00 7.01
CA GLY A 82 14.23 -13.69 6.43
C GLY A 82 14.21 -12.41 5.60
N PHE A 83 13.15 -12.19 4.85
CA PHE A 83 12.97 -10.96 4.06
C PHE A 83 12.88 -9.74 4.97
N ASP A 84 12.10 -9.80 6.03
CA ASP A 84 11.99 -8.72 7.03
C ASP A 84 13.36 -8.38 7.63
N GLN A 85 14.14 -9.40 8.00
CA GLN A 85 15.48 -9.20 8.52
C GLN A 85 16.36 -8.48 7.51
N SER A 86 16.30 -8.87 6.24
CA SER A 86 17.04 -8.24 5.15
C SER A 86 16.63 -6.77 4.95
N LEU A 87 15.33 -6.48 5.02
CA LEU A 87 14.83 -5.11 4.92
C LEU A 87 15.36 -4.23 6.06
N ARG A 88 15.24 -4.70 7.30
CA ARG A 88 15.66 -3.95 8.48
C ARG A 88 17.18 -3.75 8.54
N ALA A 89 17.95 -4.68 7.99
CA ALA A 89 19.40 -4.52 7.85
C ALA A 89 19.75 -3.42 6.84
N ARG A 90 18.93 -3.24 5.81
CA ARG A 90 19.12 -2.20 4.79
C ARG A 90 18.69 -0.82 5.30
N ASP A 91 17.55 -0.77 6.00
CA ASP A 91 16.99 0.45 6.57
C ASP A 91 16.13 0.06 7.79
N PRO A 92 16.45 0.55 9.02
CA PRO A 92 15.66 0.20 10.20
C PRO A 92 14.20 0.65 10.14
N ASP A 93 13.86 1.60 9.27
CA ASP A 93 12.47 2.05 9.09
C ASP A 93 11.68 1.15 8.15
N MET A 94 12.33 0.26 7.41
CA MET A 94 11.68 -0.74 6.59
C MET A 94 11.26 -1.94 7.43
N GLY A 95 10.34 -2.72 6.92
CA GLY A 95 9.92 -3.99 7.51
C GLY A 95 8.51 -4.38 7.10
N ILE A 96 8.22 -5.68 7.21
CA ILE A 96 6.88 -6.19 6.91
C ILE A 96 5.91 -5.66 7.98
N ARG A 97 4.80 -5.07 7.54
CA ARG A 97 3.79 -4.48 8.42
C ARG A 97 2.79 -5.53 8.86
N ASP A 98 2.29 -5.37 10.09
CA ASP A 98 1.22 -6.23 10.60
C ASP A 98 -0.14 -5.74 10.11
N LEU A 99 -1.05 -6.68 9.82
CA LEU A 99 -2.41 -6.35 9.38
C LEU A 99 -3.14 -5.46 10.39
N ALA A 100 -2.94 -5.69 11.69
CA ALA A 100 -3.59 -4.87 12.73
C ALA A 100 -3.16 -3.41 12.65
N ASP A 101 -1.87 -3.16 12.40
CA ASP A 101 -1.35 -1.80 12.26
C ASP A 101 -1.88 -1.14 10.98
N ILE A 102 -1.96 -1.90 9.90
CA ILE A 102 -2.53 -1.41 8.64
C ILE A 102 -4.01 -1.08 8.80
N ASP A 103 -4.76 -1.93 9.47
CA ASP A 103 -6.18 -1.68 9.74
C ASP A 103 -6.38 -0.42 10.59
N THR A 104 -5.50 -0.15 11.54
CA THR A 104 -5.53 1.08 12.34
C THR A 104 -5.32 2.32 11.46
N LEU A 105 -4.38 2.25 10.51
CA LEU A 105 -4.17 3.36 9.56
C LEU A 105 -5.38 3.56 8.65
N ALA A 106 -6.00 2.49 8.20
CA ALA A 106 -7.20 2.55 7.39
C ALA A 106 -8.34 3.24 8.17
N ASP A 107 -8.57 2.82 9.41
CA ASP A 107 -9.61 3.41 10.27
C ASP A 107 -9.38 4.92 10.45
N ALA A 108 -8.15 5.34 10.66
CA ALA A 108 -7.81 6.76 10.83
C ALA A 108 -8.11 7.59 9.59
N SER A 109 -8.22 6.96 8.42
CA SER A 109 -8.57 7.59 7.14
C SER A 109 -10.01 7.28 6.69
N ASN A 110 -10.85 6.76 7.57
CA ASN A 110 -12.23 6.36 7.29
C ASN A 110 -12.34 5.30 6.19
N LEU A 111 -11.37 4.42 6.14
CA LEU A 111 -11.37 3.24 5.27
C LEU A 111 -11.43 1.99 6.15
N GLU A 112 -11.99 0.92 5.60
CA GLU A 112 -11.96 -0.38 6.26
C GLU A 112 -11.53 -1.45 5.29
N ARG A 113 -10.85 -2.47 5.80
CA ARG A 113 -10.44 -3.60 4.98
C ARG A 113 -11.66 -4.49 4.73
N ALA A 114 -12.12 -4.49 3.48
CA ALA A 114 -13.29 -5.25 3.06
C ALA A 114 -12.94 -6.70 2.69
N ARG A 115 -11.72 -6.93 2.15
CA ARG A 115 -11.30 -8.26 1.69
C ARG A 115 -9.80 -8.43 1.84
N ARG A 116 -9.41 -9.71 1.97
CA ARG A 116 -8.01 -10.16 1.98
C ARG A 116 -7.91 -11.41 1.11
N TYR A 117 -6.99 -11.37 0.16
CA TYR A 117 -6.73 -12.49 -0.74
C TYR A 117 -5.31 -13.00 -0.53
N ALA A 118 -5.15 -14.31 -0.35
CA ALA A 118 -3.84 -14.95 -0.37
C ALA A 118 -3.31 -14.94 -1.81
N MET A 119 -2.06 -14.55 -1.97
CA MET A 119 -1.39 -14.40 -3.26
C MET A 119 -0.13 -15.25 -3.28
N PRO A 120 0.43 -15.54 -4.47
CA PRO A 120 1.68 -16.31 -4.56
C PRO A 120 2.83 -15.69 -3.76
N SER A 121 3.78 -16.52 -3.38
CA SER A 121 5.03 -16.11 -2.69
C SER A 121 4.77 -15.44 -1.33
N ASN A 122 3.75 -15.90 -0.62
CA ASN A 122 3.37 -15.42 0.72
C ASN A 122 3.02 -13.93 0.75
N ASN A 123 2.50 -13.42 -0.37
CA ASN A 123 1.93 -12.08 -0.45
C ASN A 123 0.43 -12.13 -0.19
N MET A 124 -0.14 -10.96 0.03
CA MET A 124 -1.58 -10.75 0.17
C MET A 124 -2.00 -9.56 -0.68
N LEU A 125 -3.24 -9.60 -1.15
CA LEU A 125 -3.92 -8.45 -1.70
C LEU A 125 -4.98 -8.00 -0.69
N LEU A 126 -4.82 -6.79 -0.18
CA LEU A 126 -5.76 -6.18 0.75
C LEU A 126 -6.62 -5.19 0.00
N VAL A 127 -7.93 -5.26 0.18
CA VAL A 127 -8.88 -4.35 -0.47
C VAL A 127 -9.57 -3.53 0.60
N PHE A 128 -9.44 -2.22 0.50
CA PHE A 128 -10.05 -1.25 1.41
C PHE A 128 -11.14 -0.48 0.68
N ALA A 129 -12.18 -0.12 1.42
CA ALA A 129 -13.28 0.70 0.95
C ALA A 129 -13.64 1.73 2.04
N ARG A 130 -14.49 2.69 1.73
CA ARG A 130 -14.98 3.62 2.73
C ARG A 130 -15.73 2.87 3.82
N ALA A 131 -15.44 3.24 5.05
CA ALA A 131 -16.13 2.68 6.20
C ALA A 131 -17.59 3.19 6.28
#